data_00cd345a267a9d8c6a517ef275557c6b
#
_entry.id   00cd345a267a9d8c6a517ef275557c6b
#
_cell.length_a   1.000
_cell.length_b   1.000
_cell.length_c   1.000
_cell.angle_alpha   90.00
_cell.angle_beta   90.00
_cell.angle_gamma   90.00
#
_symmetry.space_group_name_H-M   'P 1'
#
loop_
_entity.id
_entity.type
_entity.pdbx_description
1 polymer ?
#
loop_
_entity_poly.entity_id
_entity_poly.type
_entity_poly.pdbx_seq_one_letter_code
_entity_poly.pdbx_strand_id
1 'polypeptide(L)'
;MSTDASAMLKAVAHPVRLSILQELAEQSEVCACDLGDAFSVSQPTISEHLRVLREAGLVTTRRDGNKICYSSADGALEQLADIVQALRPKVPTSA
;
A
#
# COMPACT_ATOMS: atom_id res chain seq x y z
N MET A 1 7.24 5.05 16.59
CA MET A 1 7.74 3.69 16.38
C MET A 1 7.72 3.34 14.91
N SER A 2 8.81 2.87 14.40
CA SER A 2 8.88 2.56 12.99
C SER A 2 8.12 1.27 12.69
N THR A 3 7.52 1.23 11.51
CA THR A 3 6.81 0.05 11.08
C THR A 3 7.80 -1.06 10.79
N ASP A 4 7.51 -2.23 11.30
CA ASP A 4 8.34 -3.40 11.08
C ASP A 4 8.34 -3.80 9.60
N ALA A 5 9.50 -4.15 9.06
CA ALA A 5 9.64 -4.55 7.68
C ALA A 5 8.73 -5.73 7.33
N SER A 6 8.67 -6.71 8.23
CA SER A 6 7.79 -7.86 8.02
C SER A 6 6.33 -7.46 7.92
N ALA A 7 5.90 -6.52 8.76
CA ALA A 7 4.52 -6.05 8.73
C ALA A 7 4.21 -5.36 7.40
N MET A 8 5.15 -4.56 6.91
CA MET A 8 4.99 -3.90 5.61
C MET A 8 4.87 -4.92 4.49
N LEU A 9 5.74 -5.91 4.48
CA LEU A 9 5.71 -6.93 3.44
C LEU A 9 4.43 -7.76 3.51
N LYS A 10 3.96 -8.08 4.71
CA LYS A 10 2.71 -8.80 4.87
C LYS A 10 1.52 -8.00 4.36
N ALA A 11 1.53 -6.70 4.62
CA ALA A 11 0.43 -5.84 4.17
C ALA A 11 0.38 -5.78 2.65
N VAL A 12 1.52 -5.81 1.97
CA VAL A 12 1.58 -5.80 0.51
C VAL A 12 1.22 -7.16 -0.07
N ALA A 13 1.50 -8.24 0.64
CA ALA A 13 1.37 -9.60 0.12
C ALA A 13 -0.07 -10.11 0.12
N HIS A 14 -0.93 -9.39 -0.60
CA HIS A 14 -2.33 -9.74 -0.78
C HIS A 14 -2.75 -9.16 -2.13
N PRO A 15 -3.40 -9.94 -3.00
CA PRO A 15 -3.71 -9.47 -4.35
C PRO A 15 -4.47 -8.16 -4.38
N VAL A 16 -5.49 -8.01 -3.53
CA VAL A 16 -6.29 -6.79 -3.53
C VAL A 16 -5.46 -5.62 -3.01
N ARG A 17 -4.72 -5.83 -1.93
CA ARG A 17 -3.91 -4.74 -1.37
C ARG A 17 -2.81 -4.30 -2.33
N LEU A 18 -2.17 -5.24 -3.02
CA LEU A 18 -1.19 -4.90 -4.02
C LEU A 18 -1.82 -4.08 -5.14
N SER A 19 -3.00 -4.49 -5.59
CA SER A 19 -3.72 -3.77 -6.64
C SER A 19 -4.12 -2.36 -6.19
N ILE A 20 -4.50 -2.19 -4.93
CA ILE A 20 -4.80 -0.87 -4.39
C ILE A 20 -3.57 0.03 -4.47
N LEU A 21 -2.42 -0.48 -4.06
CA LEU A 21 -1.19 0.31 -4.12
C LEU A 21 -0.81 0.67 -5.55
N GLN A 22 -1.03 -0.25 -6.48
CA GLN A 22 -0.79 0.03 -7.90
C GLN A 22 -1.71 1.14 -8.41
N GLU A 23 -2.98 1.10 -7.99
CA GLU A 23 -3.95 2.13 -8.38
C GLU A 23 -3.55 3.49 -7.81
N LEU A 24 -3.11 3.53 -6.55
CA LEU A 24 -2.68 4.77 -5.93
C LEU A 24 -1.42 5.33 -6.59
N ALA A 25 -0.56 4.45 -7.11
CA ALA A 25 0.60 4.90 -7.85
C ALA A 25 0.22 5.62 -9.14
N GLU A 26 -0.86 5.20 -9.77
CA GLU A 26 -1.31 5.80 -11.04
C GLU A 26 -2.16 7.05 -10.82
N GLN A 27 -3.00 7.04 -9.79
CA GLN A 27 -4.00 8.08 -9.60
C GLN A 27 -3.59 9.16 -8.59
N SER A 28 -2.51 8.94 -7.86
CA SER A 28 -2.02 9.79 -6.79
C SER A 28 -2.92 9.77 -5.55
N GLU A 29 -4.22 9.94 -5.72
CA GLU A 29 -5.17 9.93 -4.61
C GLU A 29 -6.48 9.35 -5.10
N VAL A 30 -7.06 8.41 -4.33
CA VAL A 30 -8.31 7.77 -4.70
C VAL A 30 -9.19 7.65 -3.46
N CYS A 31 -10.47 7.97 -3.60
CA CYS A 31 -11.43 7.80 -2.51
C CYS A 31 -11.80 6.34 -2.33
N ALA A 32 -12.11 5.96 -1.09
CA ALA A 32 -12.41 4.57 -0.77
C ALA A 32 -13.55 3.99 -1.60
N CYS A 33 -14.58 4.80 -1.85
CA CYS A 33 -15.73 4.33 -2.63
C CYS A 33 -15.31 3.98 -4.07
N ASP A 34 -14.41 4.75 -4.64
CA ASP A 34 -13.95 4.50 -6.01
C ASP A 34 -13.09 3.23 -6.07
N LEU A 35 -12.34 2.96 -5.01
CA LEU A 35 -11.56 1.73 -4.95
C LEU A 35 -12.45 0.49 -4.91
N GLY A 36 -13.54 0.56 -4.13
CA GLY A 36 -14.49 -0.55 -4.08
C GLY A 36 -15.07 -0.84 -5.44
N ASP A 37 -15.48 0.21 -6.14
CA ASP A 37 -16.05 0.07 -7.47
C ASP A 37 -15.03 -0.50 -8.46
N ALA A 38 -13.79 -0.02 -8.40
CA ALA A 38 -12.74 -0.43 -9.33
C ALA A 38 -12.42 -1.92 -9.21
N PHE A 39 -12.50 -2.47 -8.02
CA PHE A 39 -12.11 -3.87 -7.80
C PHE A 39 -13.30 -4.79 -7.57
N SER A 40 -14.53 -4.28 -7.72
CA SER A 40 -15.74 -5.05 -7.52
C SER A 40 -15.77 -5.72 -6.14
N VAL A 41 -15.31 -4.97 -5.14
CA VAL A 41 -15.23 -5.45 -3.76
C VAL A 41 -16.14 -4.58 -2.90
N SER A 42 -16.81 -5.18 -1.92
CA SER A 42 -17.72 -4.43 -1.06
C SER A 42 -16.96 -3.39 -0.24
N GLN A 43 -17.67 -2.33 0.15
CA GLN A 43 -17.06 -1.26 0.94
C GLN A 43 -16.47 -1.74 2.26
N PRO A 44 -17.15 -2.62 3.03
CA PRO A 44 -16.50 -3.13 4.25
C PRO A 44 -15.21 -3.88 3.98
N THR A 45 -15.14 -4.63 2.89
CA THR A 45 -13.93 -5.37 2.54
C THR A 45 -12.81 -4.43 2.12
N ILE A 46 -13.12 -3.44 1.29
CA ILE A 46 -12.14 -2.42 0.89
C ILE A 46 -11.63 -1.66 2.12
N SER A 47 -12.54 -1.30 3.02
CA SER A 47 -12.16 -0.55 4.23
C SER A 47 -11.19 -1.36 5.09
N GLU A 48 -11.39 -2.67 5.17
CA GLU A 48 -10.49 -3.53 5.94
C GLU A 48 -9.11 -3.58 5.30
N HIS A 49 -9.04 -3.71 3.99
CA HIS A 49 -7.74 -3.71 3.29
C HIS A 49 -7.02 -2.38 3.45
N LEU A 50 -7.76 -1.28 3.36
CA LEU A 50 -7.17 0.05 3.54
C LEU A 50 -6.69 0.26 4.97
N ARG A 51 -7.42 -0.30 5.97
CA ARG A 51 -6.98 -0.23 7.35
C ARG A 51 -5.64 -0.95 7.54
N VAL A 52 -5.50 -2.14 6.97
CA VAL A 52 -4.25 -2.89 7.04
C VAL A 52 -3.10 -2.10 6.44
N LEU A 53 -3.32 -1.52 5.26
CA LEU A 53 -2.28 -0.73 4.59
C LEU A 53 -1.91 0.51 5.40
N ARG A 54 -2.91 1.16 6.00
CA ARG A 54 -2.65 2.36 6.79
C ARG A 54 -1.88 2.02 8.06
N GLU A 55 -2.25 0.95 8.75
CA GLU A 55 -1.56 0.54 9.97
C GLU A 55 -0.11 0.13 9.69
N ALA A 56 0.14 -0.38 8.49
CA ALA A 56 1.50 -0.70 8.08
C ALA A 56 2.29 0.53 7.61
N GLY A 57 1.65 1.68 7.56
CA GLY A 57 2.31 2.92 7.17
C GLY A 57 2.48 3.09 5.67
N LEU A 58 1.79 2.28 4.86
CA LEU A 58 1.98 2.30 3.41
C LEU A 58 1.08 3.30 2.69
N VAL A 59 0.00 3.74 3.33
CA VAL A 59 -0.89 4.74 2.77
C VAL A 59 -1.19 5.81 3.81
N THR A 60 -1.53 7.00 3.32
CA THR A 60 -1.98 8.12 4.15
C THR A 60 -3.41 8.47 3.75
N THR A 61 -4.10 9.17 4.62
CA THR A 61 -5.49 9.53 4.39
C THR A 61 -5.69 11.03 4.47
N ARG A 62 -6.69 11.49 3.75
CA ARG A 62 -7.13 12.89 3.81
C ARG A 62 -8.66 12.89 3.76
N ARG A 63 -9.26 13.65 4.66
CA ARG A 63 -10.71 13.79 4.65
C ARG A 63 -11.10 14.90 3.69
N ASP A 64 -12.10 14.63 2.87
CA ASP A 64 -12.64 15.58 1.92
C ASP A 64 -14.16 15.53 2.04
N GLY A 65 -14.73 16.40 2.89
CA GLY A 65 -16.14 16.37 3.20
C GLY A 65 -16.51 15.06 3.88
N ASN A 66 -17.39 14.28 3.28
CA ASN A 66 -17.82 12.99 3.79
C ASN A 66 -16.94 11.86 3.28
N LYS A 67 -15.96 12.17 2.45
CA LYS A 67 -15.13 11.15 1.81
C LYS A 67 -13.79 11.04 2.48
N ILE A 68 -13.24 9.83 2.49
CA ILE A 68 -11.86 9.58 2.92
C ILE A 68 -11.07 9.21 1.68
N CYS A 69 -10.03 9.98 1.39
CA CYS A 69 -9.18 9.75 0.23
C CYS A 69 -7.85 9.19 0.69
N TYR A 70 -7.30 8.30 -0.10
CA TYR A 70 -6.08 7.57 0.24
C TYR A 70 -4.99 7.87 -0.77
N SER A 71 -3.77 7.98 -0.29
CA SER A 71 -2.58 8.21 -1.11
C SER A 71 -1.47 7.29 -0.63
N SER A 72 -0.54 6.97 -1.53
CA SER A 72 0.65 6.21 -1.15
C SER A 72 1.53 7.03 -0.21
N ALA A 73 2.11 6.36 0.77
CA ALA A 73 3.07 6.98 1.67
C ALA A 73 4.47 6.82 1.07
N ASP A 74 4.95 7.85 0.39
CA ASP A 74 6.17 7.76 -0.41
C ASP A 74 7.37 7.28 0.40
N GLY A 75 7.55 7.82 1.61
CA GLY A 75 8.67 7.42 2.46
C GLY A 75 8.64 5.94 2.83
N ALA A 76 7.45 5.41 3.10
CA ALA A 76 7.30 4.01 3.45
C ALA A 76 7.59 3.12 2.25
N LEU A 77 7.17 3.53 1.07
CA LEU A 77 7.42 2.76 -0.15
C LEU A 77 8.90 2.76 -0.51
N GLU A 78 9.60 3.88 -0.29
CA GLU A 78 11.05 3.92 -0.46
C GLU A 78 11.74 2.98 0.52
N GLN A 79 11.28 2.98 1.76
CA GLN A 79 11.82 2.07 2.77
C GLN A 79 11.62 0.61 2.35
N LEU A 80 10.45 0.29 1.83
CA LEU A 80 10.16 -1.06 1.36
C LEU A 80 11.06 -1.43 0.19
N ALA A 81 11.27 -0.52 -0.74
CA ALA A 81 12.16 -0.75 -1.87
C ALA A 81 13.58 -1.03 -1.40
N ASP A 82 14.05 -0.26 -0.41
CA ASP A 82 15.39 -0.47 0.15
C ASP A 82 15.50 -1.85 0.81
N ILE A 83 14.45 -2.28 1.51
CA ILE A 83 14.42 -3.60 2.13
C ILE A 83 14.56 -4.67 1.07
N VAL A 84 13.81 -4.57 -0.02
CA VAL A 84 13.85 -5.55 -1.10
C VAL A 84 15.21 -5.54 -1.78
N GLN A 85 15.78 -4.35 -2.02
CA GLN A 85 17.11 -4.23 -2.62
C GLN A 85 18.17 -4.89 -1.74
N ALA A 86 18.04 -4.76 -0.43
CA ALA A 86 19.00 -5.32 0.49
C ALA A 86 19.01 -6.87 0.47
N LEU A 87 17.96 -7.46 -0.06
CA LEU A 87 17.87 -8.93 -0.19
C LEU A 87 18.60 -9.46 -1.41
N ARG A 88 19.01 -8.59 -2.31
CA ARG A 88 19.72 -9.00 -3.51
C ARG A 88 21.16 -9.39 -3.15
N PRO A 89 21.75 -10.34 -3.87
CA PRO A 89 23.15 -10.70 -3.63
C PRO A 89 24.06 -9.49 -3.80
N LYS A 90 24.94 -9.28 -2.85
CA LYS A 90 25.89 -8.18 -2.91
C LYS A 90 27.02 -8.42 -3.88
N VAL A 91 27.30 -9.70 -4.11
CA VAL A 91 28.29 -10.11 -5.09
C VAL A 91 27.53 -10.64 -6.30
N PRO A 92 27.80 -10.13 -7.50
CA PRO A 92 27.10 -10.62 -8.68
C PRO A 92 27.33 -12.11 -8.84
N THR A 93 26.23 -12.85 -8.91
CA THR A 93 26.32 -14.26 -9.24
C THR A 93 26.36 -14.32 -10.76
N SER A 94 27.53 -14.44 -11.30
CA SER A 94 27.59 -14.66 -12.74
C SER A 94 27.24 -16.11 -12.99
N ALA A 95 26.37 -16.27 -13.90
CA ALA A 95 26.01 -17.60 -14.33
C ALA A 95 27.07 -18.13 -15.29
#